data_cb5e554da0c82e6912d8471a1bfd851a
#
_entry.id   cb5e554da0c82e6912d8471a1bfd851a
#
_cell.length_a   1.000
_cell.length_b   1.000
_cell.length_c   1.000
_cell.angle_alpha   90.00
_cell.angle_beta   90.00
_cell.angle_gamma   90.00
#
_symmetry.space_group_name_H-M   'P 1'
#
loop_
_entity.id
_entity.type
_entity.pdbx_description
1 polymer ?
#
loop_
_entity_poly.entity_id
_entity_poly.type
_entity_poly.pdbx_seq_one_letter_code
_entity_poly.pdbx_strand_id
1 'polypeptide(L)'
;AKSNAGEVDLQARGLDFNDVSVLKKGESDGGNYHTLLWGNGAASQIAIYPNLNFADPVWREVMRDVRFRRALSMGIDRHMINRALYFGLAMEGGMTALPESAFFSEANLHAWASYDPDAANALLDDMGLTERTPAGLRKLPDGRPMEFVIETAGERQEVENALAIITDTWRELGIKLVMRPLDRDILRNRLYAGVSMAGVWYGWDNGLPQPYTPPGYLAPTEQDFMAWPMWGQYYQTRGAAGEPVDMPQA
;
A
#
# COMPACT_ATOMS: atom_id res chain seq x y z
N ALA A 1 -25.08 -5.49 -12.66
CA ALA A 1 -26.21 -5.50 -13.63
C ALA A 1 -26.59 -6.93 -13.98
N LYS A 2 -25.69 -7.77 -14.56
CA LYS A 2 -26.03 -9.14 -15.01
C LYS A 2 -26.45 -10.07 -13.87
N SER A 3 -25.79 -9.98 -12.69
CA SER A 3 -26.18 -10.77 -11.51
C SER A 3 -27.63 -10.47 -11.09
N ASN A 4 -28.02 -9.19 -11.05
CA ASN A 4 -29.39 -8.80 -10.72
C ASN A 4 -30.41 -9.22 -11.77
N ALA A 5 -29.97 -9.43 -13.02
CA ALA A 5 -30.82 -9.92 -14.10
C ALA A 5 -30.94 -11.46 -14.13
N GLY A 6 -30.26 -12.18 -13.25
CA GLY A 6 -30.25 -13.64 -13.21
C GLY A 6 -29.50 -14.30 -14.38
N GLU A 7 -28.59 -13.55 -15.01
CA GLU A 7 -27.83 -14.02 -16.20
C GLU A 7 -26.49 -14.69 -15.79
N VAL A 8 -26.23 -14.88 -14.49
CA VAL A 8 -24.95 -15.37 -13.98
C VAL A 8 -25.21 -16.45 -12.94
N ASP A 9 -24.61 -17.64 -13.15
CA ASP A 9 -24.69 -18.76 -12.20
C ASP A 9 -23.70 -18.58 -11.02
N LEU A 10 -22.49 -18.07 -11.29
CA LEU A 10 -21.46 -17.79 -10.29
C LEU A 10 -20.61 -16.59 -10.72
N GLN A 11 -20.44 -15.63 -9.85
CA GLN A 11 -19.54 -14.49 -10.03
C GLN A 11 -18.67 -14.33 -8.79
N ALA A 12 -17.37 -14.58 -8.93
CA ALA A 12 -16.40 -14.46 -7.83
C ALA A 12 -15.27 -13.46 -8.14
N ARG A 13 -15.19 -12.91 -9.36
CA ARG A 13 -14.15 -11.98 -9.77
C ARG A 13 -14.75 -10.71 -10.38
N GLY A 14 -14.09 -9.57 -10.13
CA GLY A 14 -14.54 -8.28 -10.67
C GLY A 14 -15.80 -7.74 -9.97
N LEU A 15 -16.02 -8.13 -8.71
CA LEU A 15 -16.97 -7.53 -7.80
C LEU A 15 -16.17 -6.75 -6.75
N ASP A 16 -16.46 -5.46 -6.64
CA ASP A 16 -15.91 -4.62 -5.59
C ASP A 16 -16.75 -4.73 -4.30
N PHE A 17 -16.09 -4.59 -3.16
CA PHE A 17 -16.79 -4.58 -1.87
C PHE A 17 -17.84 -3.46 -1.79
N ASN A 18 -17.61 -2.35 -2.48
CA ASN A 18 -18.56 -1.23 -2.58
C ASN A 18 -19.91 -1.62 -3.22
N ASP A 19 -19.93 -2.71 -4.02
CA ASP A 19 -21.15 -3.20 -4.66
C ASP A 19 -22.02 -4.04 -3.71
N VAL A 20 -21.54 -4.38 -2.51
CA VAL A 20 -22.23 -5.31 -1.60
C VAL A 20 -23.64 -4.85 -1.23
N SER A 21 -23.83 -3.55 -1.01
CA SER A 21 -25.14 -3.00 -0.66
C SER A 21 -26.14 -3.13 -1.80
N VAL A 22 -25.69 -2.89 -3.03
CA VAL A 22 -26.53 -3.03 -4.26
C VAL A 22 -26.85 -4.50 -4.51
N LEU A 23 -25.88 -5.40 -4.33
CA LEU A 23 -26.06 -6.83 -4.50
C LEU A 23 -27.01 -7.41 -3.42
N LYS A 24 -26.81 -7.04 -2.16
CA LYS A 24 -27.71 -7.45 -1.06
C LYS A 24 -29.12 -6.91 -1.23
N LYS A 25 -29.27 -5.68 -1.70
CA LYS A 25 -30.58 -5.13 -2.03
C LYS A 25 -31.24 -5.92 -3.15
N GLY A 26 -30.53 -6.21 -4.25
CA GLY A 26 -31.07 -7.01 -5.36
C GLY A 26 -31.50 -8.42 -4.91
N GLU A 27 -30.72 -9.07 -4.02
CA GLU A 27 -31.10 -10.34 -3.40
C GLU A 27 -32.40 -10.22 -2.61
N SER A 28 -32.54 -9.18 -1.76
CA SER A 28 -33.74 -8.95 -0.96
C SER A 28 -34.99 -8.57 -1.78
N ASP A 29 -34.79 -7.91 -2.92
CA ASP A 29 -35.87 -7.51 -3.84
C ASP A 29 -36.36 -8.68 -4.73
N GLY A 30 -35.90 -9.91 -4.47
CA GLY A 30 -36.34 -11.12 -5.16
C GLY A 30 -35.41 -11.61 -6.28
N GLY A 31 -34.17 -11.11 -6.32
CA GLY A 31 -33.15 -11.65 -7.19
C GLY A 31 -32.85 -13.13 -6.88
N ASN A 32 -32.78 -13.97 -7.91
CA ASN A 32 -32.50 -15.41 -7.76
C ASN A 32 -30.99 -15.69 -7.60
N TYR A 33 -30.36 -15.08 -6.59
CA TYR A 33 -28.95 -15.30 -6.24
C TYR A 33 -28.70 -15.00 -4.76
N HIS A 34 -27.57 -15.45 -4.26
CA HIS A 34 -27.09 -15.17 -2.91
C HIS A 34 -25.74 -14.45 -2.97
N THR A 35 -25.63 -13.37 -2.23
CA THR A 35 -24.37 -12.62 -2.07
C THR A 35 -23.63 -13.17 -0.86
N LEU A 36 -22.48 -13.79 -1.11
CA LEU A 36 -21.59 -14.33 -0.08
C LEU A 36 -20.38 -13.44 0.08
N LEU A 37 -20.01 -13.10 1.32
CA LEU A 37 -18.76 -12.44 1.65
C LEU A 37 -17.74 -13.52 2.01
N TRP A 38 -16.70 -13.61 1.18
CA TRP A 38 -15.60 -14.55 1.41
C TRP A 38 -14.40 -13.82 2.02
N GLY A 39 -13.73 -14.47 2.97
CA GLY A 39 -12.45 -14.00 3.48
C GLY A 39 -11.42 -13.94 2.34
N ASN A 40 -10.65 -12.87 2.28
CA ASN A 40 -9.54 -12.73 1.35
C ASN A 40 -8.27 -13.26 2.01
N GLY A 41 -7.49 -14.08 1.29
CA GLY A 41 -6.22 -14.63 1.76
C GLY A 41 -5.05 -13.67 1.70
N ALA A 42 -5.19 -12.46 1.14
CA ALA A 42 -4.12 -11.46 1.13
C ALA A 42 -3.92 -10.85 2.52
N ALA A 43 -2.66 -10.57 2.86
CA ALA A 43 -2.31 -9.96 4.15
C ALA A 43 -2.76 -8.50 4.29
N SER A 44 -3.10 -7.83 3.21
CA SER A 44 -3.69 -6.49 3.20
C SER A 44 -4.43 -6.23 1.89
N GLN A 45 -5.54 -5.52 1.95
CA GLN A 45 -6.30 -5.08 0.76
C GLN A 45 -5.59 -3.94 0.02
N ILE A 46 -4.94 -3.05 0.76
CA ILE A 46 -4.23 -1.89 0.24
C ILE A 46 -2.92 -1.76 0.99
N ALA A 47 -1.79 -1.85 0.28
CA ALA A 47 -0.47 -1.62 0.83
C ALA A 47 0.29 -0.62 -0.03
N ILE A 48 0.92 0.36 0.61
CA ILE A 48 1.74 1.38 -0.02
C ILE A 48 3.20 0.94 0.07
N TYR A 49 3.90 0.96 -1.05
CA TYR A 49 5.29 0.52 -1.19
C TYR A 49 6.17 1.69 -1.62
N PRO A 50 6.84 2.40 -0.70
CA PRO A 50 7.92 3.31 -1.05
C PRO A 50 9.05 2.54 -1.75
N ASN A 51 9.53 3.05 -2.88
CA ASN A 51 10.61 2.41 -3.64
C ASN A 51 11.98 2.76 -3.05
N LEU A 52 12.63 1.82 -2.38
CA LEU A 52 13.95 1.97 -1.78
C LEU A 52 15.10 2.07 -2.81
N ASN A 53 14.78 1.83 -4.09
CA ASN A 53 15.68 1.99 -5.24
C ASN A 53 15.34 3.23 -6.09
N PHE A 54 14.51 4.14 -5.60
CA PHE A 54 14.10 5.30 -6.37
C PHE A 54 15.28 6.10 -6.91
N ALA A 55 15.19 6.53 -8.17
CA ALA A 55 16.30 7.17 -8.89
C ALA A 55 16.74 8.52 -8.29
N ASP A 56 15.82 9.28 -7.65
CA ASP A 56 16.15 10.52 -6.97
C ASP A 56 16.91 10.22 -5.67
N PRO A 57 18.18 10.64 -5.53
CA PRO A 57 19.01 10.26 -4.39
C PRO A 57 18.50 10.86 -3.06
N VAL A 58 17.92 12.05 -3.06
CA VAL A 58 17.41 12.69 -1.84
C VAL A 58 16.19 11.95 -1.33
N TRP A 59 15.24 11.64 -2.20
CA TRP A 59 14.08 10.85 -1.83
C TRP A 59 14.46 9.40 -1.48
N ARG A 60 15.44 8.81 -2.16
CA ARG A 60 15.96 7.47 -1.84
C ARG A 60 16.44 7.39 -0.40
N GLU A 61 17.26 8.35 0.05
CA GLU A 61 17.74 8.45 1.43
C GLU A 61 16.58 8.58 2.44
N VAL A 62 15.64 9.49 2.17
CA VAL A 62 14.47 9.69 3.04
C VAL A 62 13.63 8.42 3.15
N MET A 63 13.33 7.75 2.02
CA MET A 63 12.51 6.53 2.02
C MET A 63 13.23 5.32 2.66
N ARG A 64 14.56 5.29 2.63
CA ARG A 64 15.37 4.25 3.28
C ARG A 64 15.42 4.39 4.79
N ASP A 65 15.22 5.59 5.32
CA ASP A 65 15.08 5.78 6.76
C ASP A 65 13.79 5.13 7.26
N VAL A 66 13.92 4.19 8.21
CA VAL A 66 12.78 3.47 8.76
C VAL A 66 11.80 4.39 9.49
N ARG A 67 12.29 5.51 10.07
CA ARG A 67 11.45 6.50 10.77
C ARG A 67 10.46 7.14 9.81
N PHE A 68 10.88 7.44 8.58
CA PHE A 68 9.99 7.96 7.54
C PHE A 68 8.85 6.98 7.23
N ARG A 69 9.17 5.70 6.99
CA ARG A 69 8.16 4.69 6.69
C ARG A 69 7.19 4.44 7.85
N ARG A 70 7.71 4.49 9.10
CA ARG A 70 6.88 4.41 10.32
C ARG A 70 5.97 5.63 10.45
N ALA A 71 6.47 6.84 10.20
CA ALA A 71 5.68 8.06 10.21
C ALA A 71 4.56 8.01 9.17
N LEU A 72 4.84 7.57 7.93
CA LEU A 72 3.81 7.35 6.91
C LEU A 72 2.73 6.39 7.39
N SER A 73 3.11 5.28 8.02
CA SER A 73 2.16 4.28 8.52
C SER A 73 1.28 4.83 9.64
N MET A 74 1.87 5.54 10.62
CA MET A 74 1.15 6.15 11.73
C MET A 74 0.29 7.34 11.30
N GLY A 75 0.59 7.93 10.14
CA GLY A 75 -0.24 8.96 9.50
C GLY A 75 -1.46 8.43 8.73
N ILE A 76 -1.71 7.12 8.72
CA ILE A 76 -2.86 6.51 8.06
C ILE A 76 -3.96 6.23 9.08
N ASP A 77 -5.09 6.95 8.99
CA ASP A 77 -6.29 6.64 9.78
C ASP A 77 -7.02 5.42 9.19
N ARG A 78 -6.60 4.22 9.63
CA ARG A 78 -7.18 2.95 9.21
C ARG A 78 -8.62 2.79 9.67
N HIS A 79 -8.98 3.38 10.81
CA HIS A 79 -10.34 3.34 11.31
C HIS A 79 -11.29 4.13 10.39
N MET A 80 -10.89 5.34 9.98
CA MET A 80 -11.67 6.13 9.02
C MET A 80 -11.83 5.40 7.69
N ILE A 81 -10.72 4.82 7.15
CA ILE A 81 -10.74 4.03 5.91
C ILE A 81 -11.68 2.83 6.05
N ASN A 82 -11.58 2.06 7.14
CA ASN A 82 -12.42 0.89 7.40
C ASN A 82 -13.90 1.27 7.45
N ARG A 83 -14.24 2.32 8.16
CA ARG A 83 -15.63 2.80 8.22
C ARG A 83 -16.16 3.29 6.87
N ALA A 84 -15.35 4.04 6.13
CA ALA A 84 -15.77 4.65 4.88
C ALA A 84 -15.88 3.65 3.73
N LEU A 85 -14.96 2.68 3.64
CA LEU A 85 -14.86 1.79 2.48
C LEU A 85 -15.32 0.36 2.78
N TYR A 86 -15.24 -0.10 4.04
CA TYR A 86 -15.50 -1.49 4.43
C TYR A 86 -16.62 -1.63 5.47
N PHE A 87 -17.36 -0.56 5.77
CA PHE A 87 -18.48 -0.54 6.74
C PHE A 87 -18.09 -1.05 8.14
N GLY A 88 -16.80 -0.92 8.51
CA GLY A 88 -16.26 -1.43 9.77
C GLY A 88 -16.00 -2.94 9.78
N LEU A 89 -16.07 -3.63 8.66
CA LEU A 89 -15.91 -5.10 8.56
C LEU A 89 -14.47 -5.56 8.30
N ALA A 90 -13.56 -4.64 7.98
CA ALA A 90 -12.16 -4.99 7.77
C ALA A 90 -11.38 -5.05 9.09
N MET A 91 -10.36 -5.87 9.14
CA MET A 91 -9.38 -5.88 10.23
C MET A 91 -8.38 -4.72 10.03
N GLU A 92 -8.24 -3.88 11.05
CA GLU A 92 -7.32 -2.75 11.04
C GLU A 92 -5.93 -3.16 11.53
N GLY A 93 -4.90 -2.88 10.75
CA GLY A 93 -3.55 -3.25 11.14
C GLY A 93 -2.49 -3.01 10.07
N GLY A 94 -1.27 -3.41 10.37
CA GLY A 94 -0.16 -3.50 9.42
C GLY A 94 -0.24 -4.77 8.56
N MET A 95 0.52 -4.80 7.47
CA MET A 95 0.66 -5.99 6.65
C MET A 95 1.44 -7.07 7.41
N THR A 96 0.78 -8.18 7.75
CA THR A 96 1.38 -9.33 8.43
C THR A 96 0.66 -10.61 8.00
N ALA A 97 1.11 -11.78 8.50
CA ALA A 97 0.38 -13.04 8.31
C ALA A 97 -1.04 -12.95 8.89
N LEU A 98 -1.98 -13.67 8.32
CA LEU A 98 -3.36 -13.72 8.80
C LEU A 98 -3.47 -14.49 10.13
N PRO A 99 -4.51 -14.23 10.94
CA PRO A 99 -4.69 -14.88 12.25
C PRO A 99 -4.67 -16.41 12.23
N GLU A 100 -5.08 -17.02 11.13
CA GLU A 100 -5.09 -18.46 10.94
C GLU A 100 -3.68 -19.06 10.65
N SER A 101 -2.69 -18.20 10.43
CA SER A 101 -1.31 -18.61 10.19
C SER A 101 -0.57 -18.90 11.49
N ALA A 102 0.29 -19.93 11.48
CA ALA A 102 1.23 -20.19 12.57
C ALA A 102 2.28 -19.08 12.76
N PHE A 103 2.45 -18.19 11.77
CA PHE A 103 3.35 -17.05 11.81
C PHE A 103 2.65 -15.74 12.21
N PHE A 104 1.37 -15.79 12.55
CA PHE A 104 0.65 -14.60 13.01
C PHE A 104 1.22 -14.07 14.32
N SER A 105 1.33 -12.76 14.40
CA SER A 105 1.69 -12.06 15.61
C SER A 105 0.85 -10.79 15.72
N GLU A 106 0.09 -10.70 16.79
CA GLU A 106 -0.72 -9.50 17.08
C GLU A 106 0.15 -8.27 17.29
N ALA A 107 1.34 -8.44 17.87
CA ALA A 107 2.33 -7.37 18.00
C ALA A 107 2.77 -6.83 16.63
N ASN A 108 2.95 -7.69 15.63
CA ASN A 108 3.28 -7.26 14.27
C ASN A 108 2.09 -6.60 13.58
N LEU A 109 0.87 -7.08 13.82
CA LEU A 109 -0.35 -6.48 13.27
C LEU A 109 -0.51 -5.02 13.73
N HIS A 110 -0.20 -4.73 14.99
CA HIS A 110 -0.37 -3.39 15.57
C HIS A 110 0.90 -2.53 15.51
N ALA A 111 2.04 -3.11 15.11
CA ALA A 111 3.29 -2.36 15.02
C ALA A 111 3.17 -1.18 14.04
N TRP A 112 3.34 0.05 14.55
CA TRP A 112 3.27 1.30 13.77
C TRP A 112 1.96 1.47 12.98
N ALA A 113 0.87 0.80 13.39
CA ALA A 113 -0.41 0.78 12.70
C ALA A 113 -1.47 1.68 13.31
N SER A 114 -1.27 2.16 14.54
CA SER A 114 -2.16 3.12 15.17
C SER A 114 -2.05 4.49 14.50
N TYR A 115 -3.17 5.17 14.31
CA TYR A 115 -3.19 6.55 13.86
C TYR A 115 -2.70 7.46 14.99
N ASP A 116 -1.53 8.05 14.81
CA ASP A 116 -0.89 8.94 15.76
C ASP A 116 -0.06 9.99 15.00
N PRO A 117 -0.69 11.08 14.55
CA PRO A 117 -0.01 12.12 13.79
C PRO A 117 1.05 12.87 14.61
N ASP A 118 0.92 12.94 15.95
CA ASP A 118 1.91 13.60 16.81
C ASP A 118 3.20 12.78 16.87
N ALA A 119 3.10 11.48 17.12
CA ALA A 119 4.26 10.60 17.09
C ALA A 119 4.87 10.48 15.68
N ALA A 120 4.05 10.48 14.64
CA ALA A 120 4.53 10.52 13.26
C ALA A 120 5.33 11.80 12.96
N ASN A 121 4.83 12.97 13.39
CA ASN A 121 5.55 14.23 13.26
C ASN A 121 6.86 14.23 14.04
N ALA A 122 6.89 13.67 15.26
CA ALA A 122 8.11 13.55 16.05
C ALA A 122 9.18 12.71 15.33
N LEU A 123 8.81 11.59 14.70
CA LEU A 123 9.74 10.78 13.90
C LEU A 123 10.34 11.58 12.72
N LEU A 124 9.53 12.40 12.04
CA LEU A 124 10.00 13.24 10.94
C LEU A 124 10.91 14.38 11.45
N ASP A 125 10.62 14.94 12.62
CA ASP A 125 11.45 15.96 13.27
C ASP A 125 12.82 15.36 13.71
N ASP A 126 12.83 14.14 14.23
CA ASP A 126 14.06 13.38 14.59
C ASP A 126 14.93 13.05 13.36
N MET A 127 14.36 13.05 12.15
CA MET A 127 15.11 12.95 10.90
C MET A 127 15.69 14.29 10.43
N GLY A 128 15.41 15.40 11.14
CA GLY A 128 15.82 16.75 10.75
C GLY A 128 14.91 17.38 9.70
N LEU A 129 13.76 16.80 9.39
CA LEU A 129 12.81 17.32 8.39
C LEU A 129 11.88 18.38 9.02
N THR A 130 12.43 19.36 9.73
CA THR A 130 11.67 20.34 10.53
C THR A 130 11.24 21.57 9.76
N GLU A 131 11.99 21.94 8.70
CA GLU A 131 11.65 23.11 7.89
C GLU A 131 10.36 22.91 7.10
N ARG A 132 9.55 23.98 7.01
CA ARG A 132 8.29 23.96 6.26
C ARG A 132 8.23 25.10 5.24
N THR A 133 7.49 24.86 4.18
CA THR A 133 7.11 25.87 3.19
C THR A 133 6.01 26.78 3.77
N PRO A 134 5.71 27.96 3.16
CA PRO A 134 4.56 28.79 3.55
C PRO A 134 3.21 28.05 3.49
N ALA A 135 3.11 27.00 2.68
CA ALA A 135 1.92 26.13 2.58
C ALA A 135 1.88 25.01 3.64
N GLY A 136 2.83 24.99 4.60
CA GLY A 136 2.89 24.00 5.69
C GLY A 136 3.54 22.67 5.30
N LEU A 137 3.99 22.49 4.06
CA LEU A 137 4.68 21.26 3.65
C LEU A 137 6.11 21.24 4.22
N ARG A 138 6.54 20.08 4.70
CA ARG A 138 7.94 19.85 5.07
C ARG A 138 8.83 20.03 3.86
N LYS A 139 10.08 20.42 4.08
CA LYS A 139 11.11 20.47 3.07
C LYS A 139 12.01 19.23 3.16
N LEU A 140 12.41 18.75 2.00
CA LEU A 140 13.50 17.78 1.87
C LEU A 140 14.85 18.42 2.23
N PRO A 141 15.91 17.63 2.48
CA PRO A 141 17.26 18.15 2.75
C PRO A 141 17.81 19.09 1.68
N ASP A 142 17.36 18.99 0.43
CA ASP A 142 17.72 19.87 -0.68
C ASP A 142 16.82 21.12 -0.83
N GLY A 143 15.86 21.32 0.09
CA GLY A 143 14.95 22.45 0.12
C GLY A 143 13.68 22.31 -0.71
N ARG A 144 13.53 21.25 -1.52
CA ARG A 144 12.28 20.96 -2.24
C ARG A 144 11.13 20.66 -1.28
N PRO A 145 9.88 21.01 -1.62
CA PRO A 145 8.71 20.61 -0.82
C PRO A 145 8.56 19.07 -0.83
N MET A 146 8.07 18.54 0.28
CA MET A 146 7.83 17.11 0.44
C MET A 146 6.54 16.71 -0.30
N GLU A 147 6.68 16.42 -1.59
CA GLU A 147 5.61 15.92 -2.46
C GLU A 147 5.87 14.43 -2.73
N PHE A 148 5.05 13.58 -2.15
CA PHE A 148 5.16 12.12 -2.26
C PHE A 148 4.23 11.59 -3.34
N VAL A 149 4.80 11.06 -4.42
CA VAL A 149 4.05 10.58 -5.59
C VAL A 149 3.76 9.09 -5.44
N ILE A 150 2.48 8.72 -5.44
CA ILE A 150 2.04 7.33 -5.50
C ILE A 150 1.48 7.06 -6.90
N GLU A 151 2.08 6.09 -7.60
CA GLU A 151 1.63 5.62 -8.90
C GLU A 151 0.73 4.41 -8.72
N THR A 152 -0.42 4.41 -9.41
CA THR A 152 -1.43 3.34 -9.35
C THR A 152 -1.76 2.83 -10.76
N ALA A 153 -2.30 1.62 -10.87
CA ALA A 153 -2.81 1.11 -12.14
C ALA A 153 -4.17 1.73 -12.55
N GLY A 154 -4.78 2.57 -11.70
CA GLY A 154 -6.06 3.22 -11.98
C GLY A 154 -7.27 2.29 -12.09
N GLU A 155 -7.12 1.01 -11.74
CA GLU A 155 -8.13 -0.03 -11.96
C GLU A 155 -9.06 -0.23 -10.76
N ARG A 156 -8.69 0.30 -9.59
CA ARG A 156 -9.39 0.07 -8.33
C ARG A 156 -9.81 1.37 -7.68
N GLN A 157 -11.10 1.68 -7.78
CA GLN A 157 -11.70 2.87 -7.15
C GLN A 157 -11.49 2.88 -5.63
N GLU A 158 -11.49 1.72 -5.02
CA GLU A 158 -11.21 1.51 -3.59
C GLU A 158 -9.85 2.09 -3.17
N VAL A 159 -8.81 1.87 -4.00
CA VAL A 159 -7.46 2.41 -3.75
C VAL A 159 -7.47 3.93 -3.83
N GLU A 160 -8.12 4.50 -4.85
CA GLU A 160 -8.19 5.95 -5.03
C GLU A 160 -8.94 6.62 -3.87
N ASN A 161 -10.04 6.01 -3.42
CA ASN A 161 -10.80 6.49 -2.27
C ASN A 161 -9.98 6.44 -0.97
N ALA A 162 -9.22 5.36 -0.73
CA ALA A 162 -8.34 5.26 0.42
C ALA A 162 -7.20 6.29 0.36
N LEU A 163 -6.57 6.47 -0.80
CA LEU A 163 -5.51 7.47 -0.99
C LEU A 163 -6.04 8.90 -0.83
N ALA A 164 -7.30 9.16 -1.16
CA ALA A 164 -7.93 10.47 -0.91
C ALA A 164 -8.01 10.77 0.59
N ILE A 165 -8.42 9.79 1.42
CA ILE A 165 -8.42 9.93 2.88
C ILE A 165 -6.99 10.14 3.40
N ILE A 166 -6.02 9.34 2.91
CA ILE A 166 -4.61 9.44 3.30
C ILE A 166 -4.02 10.81 2.89
N THR A 167 -4.48 11.40 1.79
CA THR A 167 -4.04 12.74 1.39
C THR A 167 -4.31 13.78 2.48
N ASP A 168 -5.45 13.71 3.12
CA ASP A 168 -5.81 14.66 4.18
C ASP A 168 -5.02 14.40 5.45
N THR A 169 -4.86 13.14 5.87
CA THR A 169 -4.11 12.81 7.09
C THR A 169 -2.60 13.04 6.93
N TRP A 170 -2.00 12.76 5.76
CA TRP A 170 -0.58 13.05 5.53
C TRP A 170 -0.29 14.55 5.39
N ARG A 171 -1.30 15.37 5.04
CA ARG A 171 -1.15 16.83 5.08
C ARG A 171 -0.86 17.34 6.49
N GLU A 172 -1.39 16.69 7.53
CA GLU A 172 -1.09 17.01 8.94
C GLU A 172 0.38 16.74 9.27
N LEU A 173 1.01 15.79 8.60
CA LEU A 173 2.44 15.52 8.69
C LEU A 173 3.30 16.52 7.86
N GLY A 174 2.68 17.39 7.07
CA GLY A 174 3.38 18.25 6.12
C GLY A 174 3.84 17.53 4.85
N ILE A 175 3.21 16.42 4.50
CA ILE A 175 3.48 15.64 3.29
C ILE A 175 2.31 15.84 2.32
N LYS A 176 2.61 16.27 1.08
CA LYS A 176 1.64 16.33 0.00
C LYS A 176 1.66 15.01 -0.77
N LEU A 177 0.61 14.22 -0.64
CA LEU A 177 0.42 13.05 -1.49
C LEU A 177 -0.07 13.48 -2.87
N VAL A 178 0.58 12.95 -3.91
CA VAL A 178 0.20 13.15 -5.33
C VAL A 178 -0.13 11.79 -5.93
N MET A 179 -1.39 11.56 -6.24
CA MET A 179 -1.83 10.35 -6.94
C MET A 179 -1.59 10.48 -8.44
N ARG A 180 -1.01 9.45 -9.04
CA ARG A 180 -0.76 9.37 -10.48
C ARG A 180 -1.26 8.03 -11.03
N PRO A 181 -2.51 7.97 -11.53
CA PRO A 181 -2.97 6.78 -12.23
C PRO A 181 -2.27 6.65 -13.59
N LEU A 182 -1.85 5.43 -13.90
CA LEU A 182 -1.12 5.07 -15.12
C LEU A 182 -1.76 3.81 -15.73
N ASP A 183 -1.47 3.56 -16.99
CA ASP A 183 -1.67 2.24 -17.56
C ASP A 183 -0.78 1.19 -16.84
N ARG A 184 -1.29 -0.03 -16.67
CA ARG A 184 -0.60 -1.09 -15.92
C ARG A 184 0.79 -1.42 -16.48
N ASP A 185 0.94 -1.45 -17.79
CA ASP A 185 2.23 -1.77 -18.42
C ASP A 185 3.21 -0.60 -18.27
N ILE A 186 2.71 0.64 -18.34
CA ILE A 186 3.52 1.84 -18.08
C ILE A 186 4.00 1.84 -16.62
N LEU A 187 3.10 1.58 -15.66
CA LEU A 187 3.45 1.48 -14.24
C LEU A 187 4.54 0.43 -14.01
N ARG A 188 4.36 -0.78 -14.58
CA ARG A 188 5.33 -1.88 -14.45
C ARG A 188 6.70 -1.50 -15.00
N ASN A 189 6.76 -0.93 -16.21
CA ASN A 189 8.01 -0.51 -16.83
C ASN A 189 8.72 0.57 -16.00
N ARG A 190 7.98 1.51 -15.40
CA ARG A 190 8.52 2.55 -14.54
C ARG A 190 9.06 1.99 -13.22
N LEU A 191 8.36 1.01 -12.64
CA LEU A 191 8.83 0.29 -11.45
C LEU A 191 10.16 -0.44 -11.73
N TYR A 192 10.23 -1.20 -12.81
CA TYR A 192 11.43 -1.94 -13.19
C TYR A 192 12.63 -1.03 -13.52
N ALA A 193 12.37 0.16 -14.03
CA ALA A 193 13.39 1.17 -14.26
C ALA A 193 13.80 1.96 -13.00
N GLY A 194 13.21 1.69 -11.82
CA GLY A 194 13.49 2.41 -10.58
C GLY A 194 13.04 3.88 -10.56
N VAL A 195 12.19 4.31 -11.50
CA VAL A 195 11.74 5.71 -11.65
C VAL A 195 10.35 5.98 -11.08
N SER A 196 9.69 4.98 -10.54
CA SER A 196 8.47 5.12 -9.75
C SER A 196 8.83 5.36 -8.29
N MET A 197 8.33 6.45 -7.69
CA MET A 197 8.65 6.80 -6.29
C MET A 197 8.00 5.85 -5.29
N ALA A 198 6.73 5.56 -5.48
CA ALA A 198 5.97 4.60 -4.68
C ALA A 198 4.85 4.02 -5.51
N GLY A 199 4.49 2.78 -5.22
CA GLY A 199 3.32 2.13 -5.77
C GLY A 199 2.34 1.72 -4.68
N VAL A 200 1.13 1.35 -5.12
CA VAL A 200 0.12 0.75 -4.25
C VAL A 200 -0.39 -0.54 -4.89
N TRP A 201 -0.47 -1.58 -4.08
CA TRP A 201 -0.96 -2.89 -4.49
C TRP A 201 -1.64 -3.59 -3.33
N TYR A 202 -2.01 -4.85 -3.53
CA TYR A 202 -2.34 -5.71 -2.39
C TYR A 202 -1.12 -5.89 -1.50
N GLY A 203 -1.35 -6.24 -0.25
CA GLY A 203 -0.29 -6.72 0.62
C GLY A 203 0.20 -8.11 0.19
N TRP A 204 0.86 -8.80 1.08
CA TRP A 204 1.34 -10.16 0.84
C TRP A 204 0.23 -11.05 0.27
N ASP A 205 0.41 -11.57 -0.94
CA ASP A 205 -0.63 -12.28 -1.71
C ASP A 205 -1.18 -13.50 -0.98
N ASN A 206 -0.37 -14.11 -0.12
CA ASN A 206 -0.79 -15.23 0.71
C ASN A 206 -0.45 -14.95 2.17
N GLY A 207 -1.41 -14.40 2.90
CA GLY A 207 -1.33 -14.15 4.34
C GLY A 207 -1.26 -15.43 5.19
N LEU A 208 -1.38 -16.61 4.56
CA LEU A 208 -1.16 -17.95 5.13
C LEU A 208 0.10 -18.57 4.52
N PRO A 209 1.31 -18.06 4.81
CA PRO A 209 2.52 -18.49 4.15
C PRO A 209 2.82 -19.97 4.37
N GLN A 210 3.32 -20.58 3.31
CA GLN A 210 3.76 -21.98 3.27
C GLN A 210 5.26 -22.02 2.97
N PRO A 211 5.96 -23.12 3.21
CA PRO A 211 7.40 -23.24 2.94
C PRO A 211 7.83 -22.90 1.51
N TYR A 212 6.91 -23.00 0.56
CA TYR A 212 7.13 -22.67 -0.86
C TYR A 212 6.62 -21.29 -1.28
N THR A 213 6.10 -20.48 -0.35
CA THR A 213 5.67 -19.10 -0.65
C THR A 213 6.87 -18.26 -1.08
N PRO A 214 6.80 -17.60 -2.25
CA PRO A 214 7.90 -16.76 -2.70
C PRO A 214 8.24 -15.67 -1.68
N PRO A 215 9.53 -15.47 -1.35
CA PRO A 215 9.94 -14.51 -0.32
C PRO A 215 9.98 -13.06 -0.79
N GLY A 216 9.52 -12.73 -2.00
CA GLY A 216 9.63 -11.40 -2.62
C GLY A 216 9.11 -10.24 -1.77
N TYR A 217 8.12 -10.49 -0.91
CA TYR A 217 7.60 -9.51 0.03
C TYR A 217 8.48 -9.29 1.29
N LEU A 218 9.39 -10.21 1.57
CA LEU A 218 10.24 -10.19 2.77
C LEU A 218 11.72 -9.96 2.43
N ALA A 219 12.10 -10.22 1.18
CA ALA A 219 13.48 -10.08 0.72
C ALA A 219 13.49 -9.70 -0.78
N PRO A 220 14.50 -8.95 -1.26
CA PRO A 220 14.57 -8.47 -2.63
C PRO A 220 14.99 -9.60 -3.60
N THR A 221 14.11 -10.58 -3.79
CA THR A 221 14.34 -11.74 -4.65
C THR A 221 13.68 -11.63 -6.03
N GLU A 222 12.79 -10.63 -6.21
CA GLU A 222 11.98 -10.45 -7.42
C GLU A 222 11.88 -8.98 -7.81
N GLN A 223 12.02 -8.69 -9.11
CA GLN A 223 11.89 -7.33 -9.65
C GLN A 223 10.44 -6.81 -9.61
N ASP A 224 9.46 -7.71 -9.54
CA ASP A 224 8.04 -7.35 -9.54
C ASP A 224 7.59 -6.72 -8.22
N PHE A 225 8.43 -6.75 -7.18
CA PHE A 225 8.10 -6.16 -5.91
C PHE A 225 8.44 -4.67 -5.85
N MET A 226 7.41 -3.85 -5.61
CA MET A 226 7.48 -2.38 -5.76
C MET A 226 8.45 -1.70 -4.79
N ALA A 227 8.72 -2.31 -3.62
CA ALA A 227 9.59 -1.69 -2.60
C ALA A 227 11.08 -1.71 -2.98
N TRP A 228 11.52 -2.68 -3.82
CA TRP A 228 12.94 -2.89 -4.16
C TRP A 228 13.15 -3.53 -5.53
N PRO A 229 12.59 -2.96 -6.59
CA PRO A 229 12.59 -3.59 -7.92
C PRO A 229 14.01 -3.79 -8.48
N MET A 230 14.92 -2.84 -8.25
CA MET A 230 16.30 -2.93 -8.78
C MET A 230 17.14 -3.96 -8.01
N TRP A 231 16.95 -4.12 -6.71
CA TRP A 231 17.60 -5.18 -5.94
C TRP A 231 17.08 -6.56 -6.33
N GLY A 232 15.76 -6.69 -6.52
CA GLY A 232 15.14 -7.92 -7.01
C GLY A 232 15.64 -8.30 -8.41
N GLN A 233 15.76 -7.33 -9.30
CA GLN A 233 16.31 -7.54 -10.64
C GLN A 233 17.77 -8.02 -10.58
N TYR A 234 18.59 -7.42 -9.72
CA TYR A 234 19.97 -7.84 -9.53
C TYR A 234 20.06 -9.30 -9.07
N TYR A 235 19.22 -9.69 -8.11
CA TYR A 235 19.16 -11.07 -7.64
C TYR A 235 18.71 -12.03 -8.75
N GLN A 236 17.61 -11.76 -9.44
CA GLN A 236 17.07 -12.62 -10.50
C GLN A 236 18.04 -12.79 -11.68
N THR A 237 18.75 -11.72 -12.05
CA THR A 237 19.71 -11.73 -13.17
C THR A 237 21.11 -12.16 -12.77
N ARG A 238 21.34 -12.49 -11.49
CA ARG A 238 22.66 -12.83 -10.95
C ARG A 238 23.70 -11.73 -11.18
N GLY A 239 23.28 -10.48 -11.02
CA GLY A 239 24.12 -9.32 -11.17
C GLY A 239 24.26 -8.78 -12.60
N ALA A 240 23.53 -9.33 -13.59
CA ALA A 240 23.61 -8.85 -14.97
C ALA A 240 22.80 -7.55 -15.19
N ALA A 241 21.82 -7.26 -14.34
CA ALA A 241 21.00 -6.04 -14.37
C ALA A 241 20.54 -5.68 -12.95
N GLY A 242 20.00 -4.46 -12.78
CA GLY A 242 19.57 -3.97 -11.48
C GLY A 242 20.71 -3.36 -10.66
N GLU A 243 20.51 -3.21 -9.36
CA GLU A 243 21.46 -2.66 -8.39
C GLU A 243 21.74 -3.70 -7.28
N PRO A 244 22.98 -3.84 -6.79
CA PRO A 244 23.25 -4.66 -5.61
C PRO A 244 22.57 -4.06 -4.38
N VAL A 245 22.23 -4.91 -3.40
CA VAL A 245 21.70 -4.43 -2.10
C VAL A 245 22.79 -3.67 -1.37
N ASP A 246 22.54 -2.40 -1.09
CA ASP A 246 23.46 -1.45 -0.47
C ASP A 246 22.95 -0.87 0.85
N MET A 247 21.81 -1.33 1.36
CA MET A 247 21.34 -0.98 2.70
C MET A 247 22.01 -1.85 3.76
N PRO A 248 22.40 -1.26 4.91
CA PRO A 248 22.75 -2.06 6.07
C PRO A 248 21.51 -2.88 6.47
N GLN A 249 21.73 -4.14 6.80
CA GLN A 249 20.65 -4.99 7.32
C GLN A 249 20.14 -4.37 8.63
N ALA A 250 18.84 -4.09 8.66
CA ALA A 250 18.15 -3.66 9.86
C ALA A 250 17.92 -4.84 10.80
#